data_c9d924da1699b79ef9bc7a18a0365933
#
_entry.id   c9d924da1699b79ef9bc7a18a0365933
#
_cell.length_a   1.000
_cell.length_b   1.000
_cell.length_c   1.000
_cell.angle_alpha   90.00
_cell.angle_beta   90.00
_cell.angle_gamma   90.00
#
_symmetry.space_group_name_H-M   'P 1'
#
loop_
_entity.id
_entity.type
_entity.pdbx_description
1 polymer ?
#
loop_
_entity_poly.entity_id
_entity_poly.type
_entity_poly.pdbx_seq_one_letter_code
_entity_poly.pdbx_strand_id
1 'polypeptide(L)'
;MSASLVGSEMCIRDSRKYRKMCRQIIRDFDNLPMTDEKKPRVGVVGEILVKFLPAANNYIVDLLESEGAEAVVPDLTDFLLYCCYNQNFKADYLGATAKSKRINNMLIRFFEWLRKDARDELAKSKHFEPTAYIQDLAKQAEHIVSCGNQTGEGWFLTGEMLELIAQGATNIVCAQPFACLPNHIVGKGVIKEIRHEYPGANIVAIDYDPGASEVNQLNRIKLMLSTAQKNLKKTNS
;
A
#
# COMPACT_ATOMS: atom_id res chain seq x y z
N MET A 1 -27.51 -30.54 -7.98
CA MET A 1 -26.85 -29.81 -6.87
C MET A 1 -27.71 -28.61 -6.52
N SER A 2 -28.33 -28.65 -5.34
CA SER A 2 -29.42 -27.74 -5.04
C SER A 2 -28.90 -26.32 -4.70
N ALA A 3 -29.61 -25.33 -5.22
CA ALA A 3 -29.39 -23.89 -4.98
C ALA A 3 -29.41 -23.47 -3.49
N SER A 4 -29.70 -24.38 -2.56
CA SER A 4 -29.78 -24.12 -1.14
C SER A 4 -28.39 -24.02 -0.46
N LEU A 5 -27.34 -24.61 -1.04
CA LEU A 5 -25.97 -24.52 -0.50
C LEU A 5 -25.30 -23.17 -0.78
N VAL A 6 -25.66 -22.50 -1.87
CA VAL A 6 -25.13 -21.17 -2.21
C VAL A 6 -25.76 -20.07 -1.34
N GLY A 7 -26.94 -20.26 -0.83
CA GLY A 7 -27.67 -19.25 -0.05
C GLY A 7 -27.25 -19.14 1.42
N SER A 8 -26.68 -20.18 2.02
CA SER A 8 -26.35 -20.18 3.45
C SER A 8 -24.91 -19.77 3.77
N GLU A 9 -23.99 -19.96 2.82
CA GLU A 9 -22.56 -19.65 3.04
C GLU A 9 -22.13 -18.28 2.47
N MET A 10 -22.85 -17.75 1.50
CA MET A 10 -22.62 -16.41 0.95
C MET A 10 -23.41 -15.29 1.65
N CYS A 11 -24.05 -15.55 2.77
CA CYS A 11 -24.66 -14.47 3.52
C CYS A 11 -23.61 -13.71 4.32
N ILE A 12 -22.98 -12.71 3.69
CA ILE A 12 -22.27 -11.57 4.30
C ILE A 12 -23.11 -10.94 5.44
N ARG A 13 -24.35 -11.34 5.61
CA ARG A 13 -25.31 -10.91 6.66
C ARG A 13 -24.98 -11.36 8.07
N ASP A 14 -24.07 -12.31 8.27
CA ASP A 14 -23.67 -12.67 9.62
C ASP A 14 -22.45 -11.82 10.04
N SER A 15 -22.67 -10.53 10.18
CA SER A 15 -21.68 -9.57 10.66
C SER A 15 -21.03 -10.03 11.98
N ARG A 16 -21.72 -10.86 12.78
CA ARG A 16 -21.17 -11.43 14.02
C ARG A 16 -20.13 -12.51 13.74
N LYS A 17 -20.35 -13.39 12.77
CA LYS A 17 -19.39 -14.43 12.39
C LYS A 17 -18.16 -13.79 11.72
N TYR A 18 -18.39 -12.85 10.81
CA TYR A 18 -17.30 -12.12 10.16
C TYR A 18 -16.43 -11.38 11.18
N ARG A 19 -17.04 -10.61 12.09
CA ARG A 19 -16.30 -9.92 13.17
C ARG A 19 -15.58 -10.90 14.09
N LYS A 20 -16.19 -12.03 14.44
CA LYS A 20 -15.54 -13.08 15.24
C LYS A 20 -14.33 -13.66 14.52
N MET A 21 -14.45 -13.88 13.21
CA MET A 21 -13.35 -14.38 12.37
C MET A 21 -12.22 -13.34 12.28
N CYS A 22 -12.50 -12.08 11.99
CA CYS A 22 -11.50 -11.01 11.97
C CYS A 22 -10.75 -10.92 13.31
N ARG A 23 -11.50 -10.93 14.42
CA ARG A 23 -10.92 -10.92 15.76
C ARG A 23 -10.05 -12.13 16.03
N GLN A 24 -10.46 -13.32 15.59
CA GLN A 24 -9.68 -14.53 15.78
C GLN A 24 -8.37 -14.46 14.99
N ILE A 25 -8.43 -14.07 13.71
CA ILE A 25 -7.25 -13.92 12.86
C ILE A 25 -6.26 -12.94 13.49
N ILE A 26 -6.71 -11.75 13.86
CA ILE A 26 -5.83 -10.72 14.44
C ILE A 26 -5.21 -11.21 15.75
N ARG A 27 -5.99 -11.85 16.62
CA ARG A 27 -5.46 -12.44 17.86
C ARG A 27 -4.44 -13.55 17.62
N ASP A 28 -4.68 -14.40 16.62
CA ASP A 28 -3.75 -15.46 16.27
C ASP A 28 -2.41 -14.88 15.83
N PHE A 29 -2.43 -13.82 15.02
CA PHE A 29 -1.22 -13.09 14.62
C PHE A 29 -0.58 -12.33 15.78
N ASP A 30 -1.35 -11.64 16.62
CA ASP A 30 -0.83 -10.92 17.80
C ASP A 30 -0.18 -11.85 18.85
N ASN A 31 -0.52 -13.11 18.84
CA ASN A 31 0.00 -14.11 19.78
C ASN A 31 1.13 -14.98 19.18
N LEU A 32 1.55 -14.70 17.95
CA LEU A 32 2.72 -15.39 17.40
C LEU A 32 3.97 -15.05 18.25
N PRO A 33 4.82 -16.04 18.52
CA PRO A 33 6.07 -15.78 19.21
C PRO A 33 6.95 -14.86 18.36
N MET A 34 7.28 -13.72 18.92
CA MET A 34 8.12 -12.73 18.26
C MET A 34 9.46 -12.61 18.97
N THR A 35 10.48 -12.26 18.22
CA THR A 35 11.79 -11.88 18.79
C THR A 35 11.78 -10.39 19.12
N ASP A 36 12.57 -9.97 20.10
CA ASP A 36 12.75 -8.55 20.45
C ASP A 36 13.63 -7.80 19.44
N GLU A 37 14.07 -8.48 18.38
CA GLU A 37 14.94 -7.90 17.35
C GLU A 37 14.13 -6.92 16.49
N LYS A 38 14.47 -5.64 16.57
CA LYS A 38 13.88 -4.62 15.69
C LYS A 38 14.52 -4.69 14.31
N LYS A 39 13.71 -4.84 13.29
CA LYS A 39 14.11 -4.84 11.89
C LYS A 39 13.72 -3.53 11.21
N PRO A 40 14.51 -3.05 10.23
CA PRO A 40 14.08 -1.89 9.44
C PRO A 40 12.85 -2.27 8.61
N ARG A 41 11.79 -1.46 8.72
CA ARG A 41 10.56 -1.65 7.93
C ARG A 41 10.76 -1.05 6.54
N VAL A 42 10.40 -1.82 5.51
CA VAL A 42 10.56 -1.45 4.10
C VAL A 42 9.21 -1.57 3.39
N GLY A 43 8.64 -0.45 2.99
CA GLY A 43 7.44 -0.40 2.17
C GLY A 43 7.72 -0.83 0.73
N VAL A 44 6.82 -1.63 0.15
CA VAL A 44 6.86 -2.00 -1.27
C VAL A 44 5.64 -1.40 -1.95
N VAL A 45 5.87 -0.40 -2.78
CA VAL A 45 4.85 0.27 -3.60
C VAL A 45 5.23 0.16 -5.08
N GLY A 46 4.38 0.60 -5.98
CA GLY A 46 4.70 0.64 -7.41
C GLY A 46 3.55 0.23 -8.29
N GLU A 47 3.88 -0.19 -9.50
CA GLU A 47 2.90 -0.67 -10.47
C GLU A 47 2.21 -1.94 -9.97
N ILE A 48 0.91 -2.00 -10.14
CA ILE A 48 0.04 -3.02 -9.52
C ILE A 48 0.48 -4.45 -9.81
N LEU A 49 0.75 -4.78 -11.08
CA LEU A 49 1.19 -6.13 -11.45
C LEU A 49 2.57 -6.43 -10.86
N VAL A 50 3.52 -5.52 -11.02
CA VAL A 50 4.89 -5.68 -10.49
C VAL A 50 4.88 -5.79 -8.97
N LYS A 51 4.06 -4.98 -8.28
CA LYS A 51 3.95 -5.01 -6.82
C LYS A 51 3.43 -6.35 -6.28
N PHE A 52 2.39 -6.92 -6.91
CA PHE A 52 1.70 -8.09 -6.37
C PHE A 52 2.07 -9.43 -7.01
N LEU A 53 2.84 -9.45 -8.10
CA LEU A 53 3.29 -10.68 -8.75
C LEU A 53 4.77 -10.95 -8.43
N PRO A 54 5.09 -11.90 -7.52
CA PRO A 54 6.48 -12.16 -7.13
C PRO A 54 7.42 -12.46 -8.30
N ALA A 55 6.94 -13.18 -9.31
CA ALA A 55 7.72 -13.45 -10.52
C ALA A 55 8.04 -12.20 -11.36
N ALA A 56 7.24 -11.12 -11.23
CA ALA A 56 7.48 -9.86 -11.95
C ALA A 56 8.43 -8.92 -11.20
N ASN A 57 8.66 -9.13 -9.90
CA ASN A 57 9.50 -8.29 -9.05
C ASN A 57 10.70 -9.04 -8.45
N ASN A 58 11.08 -10.18 -9.03
CA ASN A 58 12.19 -11.02 -8.57
C ASN A 58 12.08 -11.36 -7.06
N TYR A 59 10.86 -11.66 -6.59
CA TYR A 59 10.57 -12.04 -5.21
C TYR A 59 11.08 -11.01 -4.19
N ILE A 60 10.77 -9.74 -4.42
CA ILE A 60 11.27 -8.61 -3.60
C ILE A 60 10.99 -8.78 -2.10
N VAL A 61 9.84 -9.33 -1.71
CA VAL A 61 9.50 -9.55 -0.29
C VAL A 61 10.48 -10.54 0.32
N ASP A 62 10.67 -11.70 -0.32
CA ASP A 62 11.61 -12.73 0.15
C ASP A 62 13.04 -12.17 0.22
N LEU A 63 13.43 -11.35 -0.76
CA LEU A 63 14.73 -10.67 -0.76
C LEU A 63 14.88 -9.75 0.45
N LEU A 64 13.90 -8.88 0.72
CA LEU A 64 13.94 -7.94 1.85
C LEU A 64 14.03 -8.67 3.18
N GLU A 65 13.25 -9.73 3.35
CA GLU A 65 13.24 -10.55 4.58
C GLU A 65 14.55 -11.32 4.76
N SER A 66 15.11 -11.88 3.69
CA SER A 66 16.41 -12.57 3.73
C SER A 66 17.58 -11.65 4.08
N GLU A 67 17.48 -10.37 3.73
CA GLU A 67 18.45 -9.33 4.08
C GLU A 67 18.17 -8.68 5.47
N GLY A 68 17.22 -9.23 6.24
CA GLY A 68 16.95 -8.85 7.62
C GLY A 68 16.05 -7.61 7.77
N ALA A 69 15.22 -7.31 6.78
CA ALA A 69 14.20 -6.26 6.87
C ALA A 69 12.80 -6.87 7.12
N GLU A 70 11.84 -6.04 7.50
CA GLU A 70 10.42 -6.34 7.54
C GLU A 70 9.76 -5.70 6.31
N ALA A 71 9.22 -6.52 5.40
CA ALA A 71 8.52 -6.03 4.22
C ALA A 71 7.09 -5.62 4.56
N VAL A 72 6.68 -4.41 4.12
CA VAL A 72 5.33 -3.86 4.30
C VAL A 72 4.72 -3.59 2.93
N VAL A 73 3.71 -4.38 2.56
CA VAL A 73 3.05 -4.26 1.26
C VAL A 73 1.61 -3.78 1.47
N PRO A 74 1.26 -2.54 1.03
CA PRO A 74 -0.12 -2.05 1.09
C PRO A 74 -1.07 -2.93 0.29
N ASP A 75 -2.34 -3.00 0.73
CA ASP A 75 -3.32 -3.93 0.18
C ASP A 75 -3.87 -3.48 -1.20
N LEU A 76 -4.45 -4.45 -1.93
CA LEU A 76 -5.03 -4.22 -3.26
C LEU A 76 -6.39 -3.50 -3.19
N THR A 77 -7.10 -3.57 -2.06
CA THR A 77 -8.43 -2.99 -1.92
C THR A 77 -8.39 -1.47 -2.05
N ASP A 78 -7.34 -0.84 -1.51
CA ASP A 78 -7.16 0.61 -1.60
C ASP A 78 -7.00 1.09 -3.04
N PHE A 79 -6.37 0.30 -3.91
CA PHE A 79 -6.32 0.61 -5.34
C PHE A 79 -7.71 0.57 -6.00
N LEU A 80 -8.58 -0.38 -5.62
CA LEU A 80 -9.97 -0.40 -6.11
C LEU A 80 -10.76 0.82 -5.62
N LEU A 81 -10.55 1.22 -4.36
CA LEU A 81 -11.16 2.44 -3.80
C LEU A 81 -10.64 3.70 -4.48
N TYR A 82 -9.35 3.77 -4.81
CA TYR A 82 -8.76 4.83 -5.61
C TYR A 82 -9.45 4.95 -6.98
N CYS A 83 -9.67 3.85 -7.68
CA CYS A 83 -10.38 3.88 -8.97
C CYS A 83 -11.79 4.48 -8.85
N CYS A 84 -12.50 4.16 -7.78
CA CYS A 84 -13.81 4.77 -7.48
C CYS A 84 -13.67 6.25 -7.10
N TYR A 85 -12.68 6.60 -6.28
CA TYR A 85 -12.48 7.97 -5.79
C TYR A 85 -12.14 8.96 -6.90
N ASN A 86 -11.44 8.52 -7.93
CA ASN A 86 -11.10 9.31 -9.11
C ASN A 86 -12.32 9.93 -9.83
N GLN A 87 -13.52 9.35 -9.64
CA GLN A 87 -14.74 9.92 -10.21
C GLN A 87 -15.13 11.26 -9.56
N ASN A 88 -14.64 11.56 -8.37
CA ASN A 88 -14.85 12.88 -7.74
C ASN A 88 -14.17 13.98 -8.55
N PHE A 89 -12.86 13.82 -8.80
CA PHE A 89 -12.10 14.80 -9.61
C PHE A 89 -12.64 14.89 -11.04
N LYS A 90 -12.98 13.73 -11.64
CA LYS A 90 -13.57 13.73 -13.01
C LYS A 90 -14.89 14.47 -13.08
N ALA A 91 -15.74 14.36 -12.05
CA ALA A 91 -17.01 15.09 -12.03
C ALA A 91 -16.82 16.59 -11.76
N ASP A 92 -15.86 16.95 -10.93
CA ASP A 92 -15.65 18.34 -10.52
C ASP A 92 -14.88 19.14 -11.58
N TYR A 93 -13.98 18.51 -12.37
CA TYR A 93 -13.07 19.22 -13.27
C TYR A 93 -13.07 18.72 -14.73
N LEU A 94 -13.53 17.50 -15.00
CA LEU A 94 -13.42 16.86 -16.32
C LEU A 94 -14.77 16.52 -16.96
N GLY A 95 -15.86 17.08 -16.45
CA GLY A 95 -17.20 16.95 -17.05
C GLY A 95 -17.86 15.58 -16.88
N ALA A 96 -17.38 14.73 -15.98
CA ALA A 96 -18.09 13.48 -15.66
C ALA A 96 -19.42 13.78 -14.94
N THR A 97 -20.38 12.86 -15.06
CA THR A 97 -21.72 13.09 -14.53
C THR A 97 -21.77 13.03 -13.00
N ALA A 98 -22.61 13.88 -12.37
CA ALA A 98 -22.88 13.81 -10.94
C ALA A 98 -23.45 12.43 -10.51
N LYS A 99 -24.14 11.73 -11.41
CA LYS A 99 -24.63 10.36 -11.18
C LYS A 99 -23.46 9.38 -10.99
N SER A 100 -22.43 9.46 -11.85
CA SER A 100 -21.23 8.63 -11.72
C SER A 100 -20.53 8.89 -10.39
N LYS A 101 -20.33 10.15 -10.00
CA LYS A 101 -19.77 10.54 -8.70
C LYS A 101 -20.55 9.92 -7.53
N ARG A 102 -21.89 10.02 -7.55
CA ARG A 102 -22.73 9.46 -6.49
C ARG A 102 -22.63 7.94 -6.37
N ILE A 103 -22.65 7.23 -7.52
CA ILE A 103 -22.54 5.76 -7.56
C ILE A 103 -21.20 5.33 -6.99
N ASN A 104 -20.10 5.93 -7.41
CA ASN A 104 -18.77 5.56 -6.96
C ASN A 104 -18.56 5.87 -5.46
N ASN A 105 -19.08 7.01 -4.97
CA ASN A 105 -19.05 7.30 -3.54
C ASN A 105 -19.91 6.33 -2.72
N MET A 106 -21.02 5.82 -3.28
CA MET A 106 -21.81 4.76 -2.64
C MET A 106 -21.02 3.45 -2.59
N LEU A 107 -20.29 3.09 -3.66
CA LEU A 107 -19.42 1.92 -3.67
C LEU A 107 -18.29 2.05 -2.62
N ILE A 108 -17.64 3.20 -2.53
CA ILE A 108 -16.63 3.46 -1.50
C ILE A 108 -17.23 3.24 -0.11
N ARG A 109 -18.39 3.82 0.20
CA ARG A 109 -19.07 3.63 1.49
C ARG A 109 -19.42 2.18 1.76
N PHE A 110 -19.81 1.43 0.74
CA PHE A 110 -20.12 0.01 0.86
C PHE A 110 -18.87 -0.82 1.19
N PHE A 111 -17.76 -0.60 0.49
CA PHE A 111 -16.51 -1.28 0.78
C PHE A 111 -15.95 -0.90 2.16
N GLU A 112 -16.01 0.38 2.52
CA GLU A 112 -15.60 0.84 3.85
C GLU A 112 -16.47 0.25 4.98
N TRP A 113 -17.77 0.06 4.70
CA TRP A 113 -18.66 -0.63 5.64
C TRP A 113 -18.28 -2.12 5.79
N LEU A 114 -17.91 -2.81 4.71
CA LEU A 114 -17.41 -4.19 4.78
C LEU A 114 -16.09 -4.29 5.56
N ARG A 115 -15.19 -3.35 5.37
CA ARG A 115 -13.87 -3.31 6.04
C ARG A 115 -13.94 -2.86 7.50
N LYS A 116 -15.04 -2.23 7.89
CA LYS A 116 -15.17 -1.61 9.22
C LYS A 116 -14.83 -2.56 10.36
N ASP A 117 -15.39 -3.77 10.36
CA ASP A 117 -15.19 -4.73 11.44
C ASP A 117 -13.72 -5.19 11.53
N ALA A 118 -13.06 -5.39 10.39
CA ALA A 118 -11.62 -5.72 10.34
C ALA A 118 -10.77 -4.55 10.85
N ARG A 119 -11.06 -3.33 10.40
CA ARG A 119 -10.36 -2.11 10.83
C ARG A 119 -10.53 -1.85 12.33
N ASP A 120 -11.76 -2.00 12.85
CA ASP A 120 -12.04 -1.84 14.29
C ASP A 120 -11.29 -2.86 15.15
N GLU A 121 -11.05 -4.07 14.65
CA GLU A 121 -10.26 -5.08 15.37
C GLU A 121 -8.74 -4.84 15.21
N LEU A 122 -8.27 -4.41 14.03
CA LEU A 122 -6.87 -4.01 13.81
C LEU A 122 -6.47 -2.83 14.72
N ALA A 123 -7.38 -1.85 14.92
CA ALA A 123 -7.13 -0.75 15.84
C ALA A 123 -6.92 -1.17 17.31
N LYS A 124 -7.22 -2.43 17.67
CA LYS A 124 -6.98 -3.01 18.98
C LYS A 124 -5.77 -3.93 19.02
N SER A 125 -5.16 -4.20 17.87
CA SER A 125 -3.97 -5.03 17.74
C SER A 125 -2.78 -4.39 18.44
N LYS A 126 -1.85 -5.23 18.88
CA LYS A 126 -0.57 -4.78 19.46
C LYS A 126 0.49 -4.51 18.40
N HIS A 127 0.33 -5.11 17.23
CA HIS A 127 1.37 -5.17 16.20
C HIS A 127 0.94 -4.64 14.84
N PHE A 128 -0.38 -4.53 14.59
CA PHE A 128 -0.92 -4.15 13.30
C PHE A 128 -1.71 -2.85 13.42
N GLU A 129 -1.61 -2.01 12.39
CA GLU A 129 -2.36 -0.77 12.30
C GLU A 129 -3.55 -0.91 11.33
N PRO A 130 -4.65 -0.17 11.56
CA PRO A 130 -5.76 -0.16 10.62
C PRO A 130 -5.35 0.53 9.32
N THR A 131 -5.87 0.05 8.18
CA THR A 131 -5.68 0.70 6.88
C THR A 131 -6.32 2.09 6.85
N ALA A 132 -5.69 3.05 6.17
CA ALA A 132 -6.21 4.41 6.01
C ALA A 132 -7.50 4.44 5.17
N TYR A 133 -8.26 5.53 5.27
CA TYR A 133 -9.34 5.80 4.34
C TYR A 133 -8.80 6.39 3.05
N ILE A 134 -9.41 6.05 1.91
CA ILE A 134 -8.97 6.58 0.61
C ILE A 134 -9.00 8.11 0.55
N GLN A 135 -9.90 8.76 1.30
CA GLN A 135 -9.97 10.21 1.42
C GLN A 135 -8.76 10.80 2.14
N ASP A 136 -8.20 10.09 3.11
CA ASP A 136 -7.03 10.54 3.87
C ASP A 136 -5.77 10.37 3.01
N LEU A 137 -5.65 9.25 2.28
CA LEU A 137 -4.60 9.06 1.28
C LEU A 137 -4.63 10.17 0.21
N ALA A 138 -5.82 10.55 -0.28
CA ALA A 138 -5.96 11.63 -1.26
C ALA A 138 -5.47 12.97 -0.69
N LYS A 139 -5.85 13.31 0.54
CA LYS A 139 -5.40 14.55 1.20
C LYS A 139 -3.88 14.57 1.38
N GLN A 140 -3.30 13.46 1.79
CA GLN A 140 -1.83 13.35 1.93
C GLN A 140 -1.15 13.54 0.56
N ALA A 141 -1.64 12.87 -0.49
CA ALA A 141 -1.07 12.98 -1.82
C ALA A 141 -1.15 14.41 -2.39
N GLU A 142 -2.24 15.14 -2.13
CA GLU A 142 -2.46 16.50 -2.67
C GLU A 142 -1.40 17.52 -2.25
N HIS A 143 -0.66 17.29 -1.19
CA HIS A 143 0.48 18.14 -0.81
C HIS A 143 1.65 18.03 -1.79
N ILE A 144 1.83 16.86 -2.42
CA ILE A 144 2.95 16.56 -3.32
C ILE A 144 2.51 16.57 -4.78
N VAL A 145 1.34 15.98 -5.07
CA VAL A 145 0.86 15.78 -6.43
C VAL A 145 -0.66 15.94 -6.50
N SER A 146 -1.14 16.60 -7.56
CA SER A 146 -2.58 16.76 -7.76
C SER A 146 -3.29 15.41 -7.96
N CYS A 147 -4.47 15.24 -7.35
CA CYS A 147 -5.39 14.14 -7.62
C CYS A 147 -5.89 14.07 -9.08
N GLY A 148 -5.54 15.04 -9.91
CA GLY A 148 -5.72 14.97 -11.37
C GLY A 148 -4.80 13.97 -12.07
N ASN A 149 -3.71 13.54 -11.46
CA ASN A 149 -2.84 12.48 -11.97
C ASN A 149 -3.49 11.11 -11.72
N GLN A 150 -4.33 10.65 -12.66
CA GLN A 150 -5.21 9.48 -12.49
C GLN A 150 -4.89 8.32 -13.43
N THR A 151 -3.82 8.41 -14.23
CA THR A 151 -3.42 7.34 -15.14
C THR A 151 -2.68 6.26 -14.37
N GLY A 152 -3.05 4.99 -14.56
CA GLY A 152 -2.51 3.87 -13.79
C GLY A 152 -2.76 4.06 -12.29
N GLU A 153 -1.73 3.90 -11.48
CA GLU A 153 -1.78 4.11 -10.03
C GLU A 153 -1.93 5.60 -9.65
N GLY A 154 -1.51 6.50 -10.55
CA GLY A 154 -1.69 7.93 -10.40
C GLY A 154 -1.25 8.47 -9.03
N TRP A 155 -1.99 9.45 -8.51
CA TRP A 155 -1.71 10.07 -7.21
C TRP A 155 -1.71 9.07 -6.03
N PHE A 156 -2.38 7.94 -6.21
CA PHE A 156 -2.47 6.89 -5.18
C PHE A 156 -1.10 6.33 -4.80
N LEU A 157 -0.21 6.14 -5.78
CA LEU A 157 1.16 5.69 -5.52
C LEU A 157 1.93 6.64 -4.61
N THR A 158 1.77 7.96 -4.83
CA THR A 158 2.34 8.98 -3.92
C THR A 158 1.70 8.90 -2.53
N GLY A 159 0.37 8.75 -2.47
CA GLY A 159 -0.38 8.58 -1.22
C GLY A 159 0.07 7.36 -0.41
N GLU A 160 0.27 6.20 -1.07
CA GLU A 160 0.81 5.01 -0.41
C GLU A 160 2.20 5.26 0.21
N MET A 161 3.09 5.95 -0.51
CA MET A 161 4.42 6.28 0.04
C MET A 161 4.32 7.16 1.29
N LEU A 162 3.46 8.16 1.28
CA LEU A 162 3.27 9.07 2.41
C LEU A 162 2.62 8.37 3.61
N GLU A 163 1.66 7.50 3.37
CA GLU A 163 1.03 6.69 4.41
C GLU A 163 2.04 5.74 5.07
N LEU A 164 2.88 5.06 4.29
CA LEU A 164 3.95 4.22 4.81
C LEU A 164 4.92 5.01 5.69
N ILE A 165 5.29 6.23 5.27
CA ILE A 165 6.15 7.11 6.06
C ILE A 165 5.47 7.49 7.38
N ALA A 166 4.18 7.83 7.34
CA ALA A 166 3.39 8.16 8.54
C ALA A 166 3.30 6.99 9.52
N GLN A 167 3.24 5.75 9.01
CA GLN A 167 3.27 4.51 9.80
C GLN A 167 4.69 4.08 10.24
N GLY A 168 5.71 4.90 9.99
CA GLY A 168 7.10 4.62 10.37
C GLY A 168 7.88 3.72 9.41
N ALA A 169 7.31 3.28 8.29
CA ALA A 169 8.03 2.58 7.23
C ALA A 169 8.67 3.59 6.26
N THR A 170 9.70 4.28 6.73
CA THR A 170 10.38 5.36 5.98
C THR A 170 11.29 4.86 4.86
N ASN A 171 11.60 3.57 4.81
CA ASN A 171 12.35 2.96 3.72
C ASN A 171 11.36 2.40 2.71
N ILE A 172 11.48 2.76 1.43
CA ILE A 172 10.47 2.39 0.42
C ILE A 172 11.16 1.95 -0.87
N VAL A 173 10.71 0.79 -1.39
CA VAL A 173 11.00 0.35 -2.76
C VAL A 173 9.77 0.65 -3.62
N CYS A 174 9.97 1.48 -4.65
CA CYS A 174 8.98 1.71 -5.69
C CYS A 174 9.30 0.79 -6.87
N ALA A 175 8.57 -0.31 -6.98
CA ALA A 175 8.76 -1.33 -8.00
C ALA A 175 7.95 -0.98 -9.27
N GLN A 176 8.62 -0.87 -10.41
CA GLN A 176 7.98 -0.39 -11.63
C GLN A 176 8.54 -1.07 -12.89
N PRO A 177 7.74 -1.22 -13.95
CA PRO A 177 8.28 -1.56 -15.27
C PRO A 177 9.06 -0.36 -15.82
N PHE A 178 10.09 -0.61 -16.63
CA PHE A 178 10.80 0.45 -17.35
C PHE A 178 9.82 1.25 -18.24
N ALA A 179 9.98 2.57 -18.28
CA ALA A 179 9.16 3.49 -19.06
C ALA A 179 7.65 3.47 -18.71
N CYS A 180 7.25 2.92 -17.58
CA CYS A 180 5.89 3.08 -17.07
C CYS A 180 5.65 4.55 -16.72
N LEU A 181 4.93 5.29 -17.58
CA LEU A 181 4.76 6.74 -17.46
C LEU A 181 4.20 7.17 -16.10
N PRO A 182 3.08 6.60 -15.59
CA PRO A 182 2.55 6.99 -14.27
C PRO A 182 3.58 6.81 -13.16
N ASN A 183 4.24 5.66 -13.11
CA ASN A 183 5.23 5.37 -12.08
C ASN A 183 6.45 6.28 -12.14
N HIS A 184 6.87 6.71 -13.33
CA HIS A 184 7.96 7.67 -13.48
C HIS A 184 7.56 9.07 -13.01
N ILE A 185 6.30 9.47 -13.19
CA ILE A 185 5.80 10.80 -12.79
C ILE A 185 5.51 10.83 -11.29
N VAL A 186 4.56 9.99 -10.83
CA VAL A 186 4.01 10.03 -9.47
C VAL A 186 4.68 9.06 -8.49
N GLY A 187 5.61 8.24 -8.97
CA GLY A 187 6.48 7.40 -8.16
C GLY A 187 7.88 8.01 -8.08
N LYS A 188 8.67 7.81 -9.13
CA LYS A 188 10.07 8.27 -9.18
C LYS A 188 10.21 9.79 -9.17
N GLY A 189 9.33 10.51 -9.89
CA GLY A 189 9.40 11.97 -10.05
C GLY A 189 9.17 12.74 -8.76
N VAL A 190 8.37 12.20 -7.83
CA VAL A 190 8.04 12.87 -6.56
C VAL A 190 9.03 12.57 -5.43
N ILE A 191 9.97 11.64 -5.61
CA ILE A 191 10.91 11.21 -4.55
C ILE A 191 11.68 12.39 -3.96
N LYS A 192 12.12 13.34 -4.79
CA LYS A 192 12.87 14.51 -4.32
C LYS A 192 12.01 15.37 -3.39
N GLU A 193 10.74 15.60 -3.73
CA GLU A 193 9.84 16.40 -2.94
C GLU A 193 9.47 15.70 -1.63
N ILE A 194 9.18 14.40 -1.68
CA ILE A 194 8.94 13.61 -0.47
C ILE A 194 10.15 13.68 0.48
N ARG A 195 11.37 13.57 -0.03
CA ARG A 195 12.58 13.69 0.80
C ARG A 195 12.79 15.09 1.37
N HIS A 196 12.32 16.12 0.68
CA HIS A 196 12.36 17.50 1.17
C HIS A 196 11.44 17.69 2.37
N GLU A 197 10.20 17.18 2.28
CA GLU A 197 9.23 17.22 3.38
C GLU A 197 9.56 16.24 4.52
N TYR A 198 10.07 15.05 4.15
CA TYR A 198 10.40 13.96 5.07
C TYR A 198 11.88 13.58 4.94
N PRO A 199 12.81 14.30 5.58
CA PRO A 199 14.26 14.08 5.43
C PRO A 199 14.74 12.67 5.82
N GLY A 200 13.92 11.94 6.61
CA GLY A 200 14.16 10.54 6.97
C GLY A 200 13.76 9.52 5.88
N ALA A 201 13.07 9.96 4.82
CA ALA A 201 12.60 9.07 3.77
C ALA A 201 13.74 8.53 2.90
N ASN A 202 13.86 7.21 2.86
CA ASN A 202 14.87 6.47 2.12
C ASN A 202 14.20 5.66 1.01
N ILE A 203 13.91 6.33 -0.11
CA ILE A 203 13.09 5.79 -1.20
C ILE A 203 13.97 5.42 -2.39
N VAL A 204 13.77 4.25 -2.98
CA VAL A 204 14.45 3.81 -4.20
C VAL A 204 13.43 3.33 -5.23
N ALA A 205 13.53 3.82 -6.47
CA ALA A 205 12.73 3.28 -7.57
C ALA A 205 13.55 2.20 -8.29
N ILE A 206 12.96 1.04 -8.49
CA ILE A 206 13.57 -0.12 -9.15
C ILE A 206 12.77 -0.48 -10.38
N ASP A 207 13.44 -0.49 -11.52
CA ASP A 207 12.84 -0.91 -12.80
C ASP A 207 12.95 -2.44 -12.94
N TYR A 208 11.82 -3.10 -13.11
CA TYR A 208 11.69 -4.54 -13.34
C TYR A 208 11.28 -4.81 -14.79
N ASP A 209 12.22 -5.30 -15.56
CA ASP A 209 12.06 -5.62 -16.97
C ASP A 209 12.77 -6.93 -17.30
N PRO A 210 12.33 -7.70 -18.30
CA PRO A 210 13.03 -8.88 -18.75
C PRO A 210 14.47 -8.62 -19.21
N GLY A 211 14.79 -7.39 -19.64
CA GLY A 211 16.15 -6.97 -20.06
C GLY A 211 16.93 -6.22 -18.98
N ALA A 212 16.34 -5.96 -17.81
CA ALA A 212 17.02 -5.23 -16.76
C ALA A 212 18.06 -6.11 -16.06
N SER A 213 19.16 -5.48 -15.63
CA SER A 213 20.20 -6.16 -14.86
C SER A 213 19.73 -6.43 -13.44
N GLU A 214 19.47 -7.70 -13.13
CA GLU A 214 19.11 -8.16 -11.79
C GLU A 214 20.17 -7.74 -10.75
N VAL A 215 21.45 -7.76 -11.12
CA VAL A 215 22.55 -7.31 -10.26
C VAL A 215 22.42 -5.83 -9.91
N ASN A 216 22.03 -4.98 -10.86
CA ASN A 216 21.81 -3.56 -10.59
C ASN A 216 20.62 -3.33 -9.67
N GLN A 217 19.53 -4.08 -9.84
CA GLN A 217 18.35 -4.04 -8.95
C GLN A 217 18.76 -4.40 -7.52
N LEU A 218 19.43 -5.54 -7.37
CA LEU A 218 19.92 -6.04 -6.09
C LEU A 218 20.84 -5.04 -5.39
N ASN A 219 21.84 -4.48 -6.11
CA ASN A 219 22.77 -3.51 -5.56
C ASN A 219 22.07 -2.26 -5.03
N ARG A 220 21.05 -1.76 -5.74
CA ARG A 220 20.29 -0.58 -5.33
C ARG A 220 19.45 -0.87 -4.08
N ILE A 221 18.85 -2.04 -4.01
CA ILE A 221 18.09 -2.49 -2.82
C ILE A 221 19.03 -2.65 -1.63
N LYS A 222 20.17 -3.30 -1.79
CA LYS A 222 21.17 -3.47 -0.72
C LYS A 222 21.73 -2.14 -0.22
N LEU A 223 21.94 -1.17 -1.10
CA LEU A 223 22.37 0.17 -0.71
C LEU A 223 21.30 0.87 0.14
N MET A 224 20.03 0.78 -0.26
CA MET A 224 18.91 1.30 0.51
C MET A 224 18.82 0.61 1.88
N LEU A 225 18.92 -0.72 1.95
CA LEU A 225 18.91 -1.50 3.20
C LEU A 225 20.08 -1.15 4.11
N SER A 226 21.28 -0.96 3.58
CA SER A 226 22.44 -0.49 4.36
C SER A 226 22.17 0.85 5.05
N THR A 227 21.51 1.76 4.35
CA THR A 227 21.08 3.04 4.92
C THR A 227 20.01 2.84 6.00
N ALA A 228 19.02 1.97 5.75
CA ALA A 228 17.95 1.64 6.68
C ALA A 228 18.50 1.07 8.00
N GLN A 229 19.43 0.12 7.91
CA GLN A 229 20.08 -0.47 9.07
C GLN A 229 20.91 0.54 9.88
N LYS A 230 21.61 1.46 9.20
CA LYS A 230 22.34 2.54 9.88
C LYS A 230 21.41 3.47 10.64
N ASN A 231 20.29 3.83 10.03
CA ASN A 231 19.30 4.70 10.65
C ASN A 231 18.66 4.02 11.87
N LEU A 232 18.30 2.74 11.76
CA LEU A 232 17.75 1.97 12.89
C LEU A 232 18.73 1.91 14.07
N LYS A 233 20.03 1.71 13.84
CA LYS A 233 21.05 1.71 14.89
C LYS A 233 21.17 3.06 15.59
N LYS A 234 21.06 4.18 14.85
CA LYS A 234 21.10 5.53 15.43
C LYS A 234 19.88 5.86 16.31
N THR A 235 18.73 5.28 15.99
CA THR A 235 17.50 5.50 16.77
C THR A 235 17.47 4.69 18.06
N ASN A 236 18.24 3.59 18.12
CA ASN A 236 18.33 2.69 19.30
C ASN A 236 19.54 3.02 20.21
N SER A 237 20.38 3.97 19.84
CA SER A 237 21.51 4.49 20.63
C SER A 237 21.17 5.82 21.28
#